data_2e922bd335986828db88b2a7577b40aa
#
_entry.id   2e922bd335986828db88b2a7577b40aa
#
_cell.length_a   1.000
_cell.length_b   1.000
_cell.length_c   1.000
_cell.angle_alpha   90.00
_cell.angle_beta   90.00
_cell.angle_gamma   90.00
#
_symmetry.space_group_name_H-M   'P 1'
#
loop_
_entity.id
_entity.type
_entity.pdbx_description
1 polymer ?
#
loop_
_entity_poly.entity_id
_entity_poly.type
_entity_poly.pdbx_seq_one_letter_code
_entity_poly.pdbx_strand_id
1 'polypeptide(L)'
;MAKAKQKALDVIIEEIKKKTKDPNAIMRLGDSKNKMKDIEVISTGSITLDTATGIGGVPRGRIVEIYGPESSGKTTLTLHIVAEAQKAGGNAAFIDVEHALDPSYAKNIGVDVENLLISQPDDGEQALEIVESLVASCQLDVLVVDSVAALVP
;
A
#
# COMPACT_ATOMS: atom_id res chain seq x y z
N MET A 1 -4.65 -44.02 -13.14
CA MET A 1 -4.73 -43.59 -11.73
C MET A 1 -4.76 -42.04 -11.54
N ALA A 2 -3.93 -41.26 -12.20
CA ALA A 2 -3.89 -39.80 -12.03
C ALA A 2 -5.21 -39.06 -12.36
N LYS A 3 -5.88 -39.40 -13.46
CA LYS A 3 -7.17 -38.77 -13.85
C LYS A 3 -8.32 -39.04 -12.86
N ALA A 4 -8.34 -40.23 -12.18
CA ALA A 4 -9.35 -40.51 -11.19
C ALA A 4 -9.15 -39.69 -9.88
N LYS A 5 -7.90 -39.56 -9.43
CA LYS A 5 -7.56 -38.69 -8.28
C LYS A 5 -7.88 -37.23 -8.55
N GLN A 6 -7.67 -36.77 -9.77
CA GLN A 6 -7.98 -35.39 -10.17
C GLN A 6 -9.49 -35.12 -10.10
N LYS A 7 -10.32 -36.00 -10.65
CA LYS A 7 -11.79 -35.90 -10.57
C LYS A 7 -12.30 -35.89 -9.11
N ALA A 8 -11.73 -36.77 -8.25
CA ALA A 8 -12.09 -36.76 -6.84
C ALA A 8 -11.76 -35.46 -6.15
N LEU A 9 -10.59 -34.83 -6.47
CA LEU A 9 -10.20 -33.53 -5.94
C LEU A 9 -11.15 -32.43 -6.41
N ASP A 10 -11.56 -32.42 -7.66
CA ASP A 10 -12.51 -31.45 -8.20
C ASP A 10 -13.86 -31.49 -7.48
N VAL A 11 -14.36 -32.71 -7.14
CA VAL A 11 -15.59 -32.89 -6.36
C VAL A 11 -15.44 -32.27 -4.95
N ILE A 12 -14.30 -32.51 -4.27
CA ILE A 12 -14.04 -31.96 -2.94
C ILE A 12 -13.96 -30.42 -2.99
N ILE A 13 -13.34 -29.86 -4.01
CA ILE A 13 -13.26 -28.40 -4.22
C ILE A 13 -14.68 -27.81 -4.32
N GLU A 14 -15.56 -28.41 -5.11
CA GLU A 14 -16.93 -27.95 -5.25
C GLU A 14 -17.75 -28.10 -3.95
N GLU A 15 -17.54 -29.15 -3.17
CA GLU A 15 -18.17 -29.32 -1.87
C GLU A 15 -17.73 -28.25 -0.87
N ILE A 16 -16.44 -27.90 -0.85
CA ILE A 16 -15.90 -26.83 0.03
C ILE A 16 -16.55 -25.49 -0.34
N LYS A 17 -16.58 -25.14 -1.62
CA LYS A 17 -17.20 -23.88 -2.10
C LYS A 17 -18.67 -23.79 -1.71
N LYS A 18 -19.41 -24.91 -1.80
CA LYS A 18 -20.81 -24.96 -1.37
C LYS A 18 -20.98 -24.80 0.14
N LYS A 19 -20.13 -25.46 0.94
CA LYS A 19 -20.18 -25.38 2.42
C LYS A 19 -19.85 -23.98 2.93
N THR A 20 -18.85 -23.35 2.35
CA THR A 20 -18.39 -22.00 2.75
C THR A 20 -19.25 -20.88 2.17
N LYS A 21 -20.09 -21.18 1.18
CA LYS A 21 -20.84 -20.18 0.38
C LYS A 21 -19.93 -19.13 -0.26
N ASP A 22 -18.65 -19.44 -0.43
CA ASP A 22 -17.64 -18.59 -1.03
C ASP A 22 -17.01 -19.31 -2.23
N PRO A 23 -17.23 -18.83 -3.47
CA PRO A 23 -16.63 -19.43 -4.67
C PRO A 23 -15.09 -19.36 -4.67
N ASN A 24 -14.51 -18.50 -3.84
CA ASN A 24 -13.06 -18.29 -3.74
C ASN A 24 -12.42 -18.96 -2.52
N ALA A 25 -13.21 -19.67 -1.68
CA ALA A 25 -12.70 -20.33 -0.47
C ALA A 25 -11.55 -21.30 -0.75
N ILE A 26 -11.54 -21.90 -1.95
CA ILE A 26 -10.45 -22.75 -2.43
C ILE A 26 -10.32 -22.61 -3.95
N MET A 27 -9.08 -22.45 -4.42
CA MET A 27 -8.76 -22.34 -5.84
C MET A 27 -7.39 -22.96 -6.12
N ARG A 28 -7.12 -23.27 -7.38
CA ARG A 28 -5.76 -23.65 -7.78
C ARG A 28 -4.93 -22.38 -7.96
N LEU A 29 -3.69 -22.41 -7.52
CA LEU A 29 -2.79 -21.26 -7.63
C LEU A 29 -2.65 -20.75 -9.08
N GLY A 30 -2.71 -21.65 -10.06
CA GLY A 30 -2.70 -21.29 -11.48
C GLY A 30 -3.91 -20.49 -11.94
N ASP A 31 -5.07 -20.69 -11.31
CA ASP A 31 -6.31 -19.96 -11.64
C ASP A 31 -6.30 -18.54 -11.05
N SER A 32 -5.44 -18.28 -10.06
CA SER A 32 -5.29 -16.95 -9.43
C SER A 32 -4.52 -15.95 -10.30
N LYS A 33 -3.86 -16.39 -11.37
CA LYS A 33 -3.08 -15.52 -12.27
C LYS A 33 -3.90 -14.39 -12.90
N ASN A 34 -5.21 -14.57 -13.05
CA ASN A 34 -6.09 -13.52 -13.56
C ASN A 34 -6.42 -12.45 -12.50
N LYS A 35 -6.33 -12.76 -11.20
CA LYS A 35 -6.60 -11.77 -10.13
C LYS A 35 -5.40 -10.86 -9.84
N MET A 36 -4.17 -11.29 -10.15
CA MET A 36 -2.98 -10.43 -9.99
C MET A 36 -2.88 -9.34 -11.08
N LYS A 37 -3.62 -9.47 -12.18
CA LYS A 37 -3.61 -8.47 -13.26
C LYS A 37 -4.45 -7.22 -12.97
N ASP A 38 -5.32 -7.29 -11.96
CA ASP A 38 -6.27 -6.22 -11.62
C ASP A 38 -5.89 -5.51 -10.31
N ILE A 39 -4.64 -5.64 -9.84
CA ILE A 39 -4.18 -4.90 -8.66
C ILE A 39 -3.87 -3.47 -9.11
N GLU A 40 -4.68 -2.54 -8.63
CA GLU A 40 -4.39 -1.11 -8.80
C GLU A 40 -3.15 -0.75 -7.98
N VAL A 41 -2.26 0.03 -8.57
CA VAL A 41 -0.98 0.42 -7.98
C VAL A 41 -0.77 1.92 -8.08
N ILE A 42 0.11 2.43 -7.21
CA ILE A 42 0.72 3.75 -7.32
C ILE A 42 2.18 3.53 -7.70
N SER A 43 2.66 4.18 -8.75
CA SER A 43 4.07 4.12 -9.14
C SER A 43 4.96 4.61 -7.99
N THR A 44 6.14 4.04 -7.87
CA THR A 44 7.18 4.54 -6.94
C THR A 44 7.97 5.72 -7.51
N GLY A 45 7.69 6.13 -8.76
CA GLY A 45 8.50 7.11 -9.50
C GLY A 45 9.80 6.53 -10.06
N SER A 46 10.09 5.27 -9.80
CA SER A 46 11.28 4.56 -10.30
C SER A 46 10.87 3.36 -11.15
N ILE A 47 11.13 3.42 -12.46
CA ILE A 47 10.83 2.32 -13.40
C ILE A 47 11.47 1.01 -12.95
N THR A 48 12.69 1.07 -12.43
CA THR A 48 13.42 -0.11 -11.97
C THR A 48 12.73 -0.75 -10.77
N LEU A 49 12.30 0.06 -9.80
CA LEU A 49 11.62 -0.43 -8.61
C LEU A 49 10.22 -0.94 -8.94
N ASP A 50 9.46 -0.22 -9.77
CA ASP A 50 8.14 -0.65 -10.24
C ASP A 50 8.20 -1.99 -10.96
N THR A 51 9.25 -2.20 -11.78
CA THR A 51 9.49 -3.49 -12.44
C THR A 51 9.83 -4.58 -11.41
N ALA A 52 10.66 -4.27 -10.42
CA ALA A 52 11.09 -5.21 -9.39
C ALA A 52 9.95 -5.68 -8.48
N THR A 53 8.92 -4.85 -8.23
CA THR A 53 7.72 -5.24 -7.48
C THR A 53 6.88 -6.29 -8.21
N GLY A 54 7.05 -6.42 -9.52
CA GLY A 54 6.31 -7.37 -10.37
C GLY A 54 4.86 -6.98 -10.66
N ILE A 55 4.35 -5.92 -10.03
CA ILE A 55 2.98 -5.39 -10.22
C ILE A 55 2.98 -3.96 -10.75
N GLY A 56 4.13 -3.31 -10.84
CA GLY A 56 4.28 -1.96 -11.41
C GLY A 56 4.20 -0.81 -10.41
N GLY A 57 4.39 -1.07 -9.11
CA GLY A 57 4.37 -0.05 -8.07
C GLY A 57 3.97 -0.60 -6.70
N VAL A 58 3.48 0.28 -5.82
CA VAL A 58 2.90 -0.10 -4.52
C VAL A 58 1.40 -0.38 -4.67
N PRO A 59 0.90 -1.50 -4.10
CA PRO A 59 -0.50 -1.89 -4.27
C PRO A 59 -1.44 -0.96 -3.48
N ARG A 60 -2.53 -0.52 -4.10
CA ARG A 60 -3.60 0.23 -3.42
C ARG A 60 -4.35 -0.66 -2.42
N GLY A 61 -4.85 -0.04 -1.35
CA GLY A 61 -5.63 -0.73 -0.33
C GLY A 61 -4.82 -1.76 0.48
N ARG A 62 -3.51 -1.56 0.58
CA ARG A 62 -2.60 -2.42 1.36
C ARG A 62 -1.70 -1.58 2.24
N ILE A 63 -1.27 -2.16 3.35
CA ILE A 63 -0.19 -1.62 4.18
C ILE A 63 1.12 -2.09 3.58
N VAL A 64 2.02 -1.14 3.31
CA VAL A 64 3.36 -1.40 2.78
C VAL A 64 4.37 -0.84 3.77
N GLU A 65 5.29 -1.67 4.20
CA GLU A 65 6.39 -1.27 5.07
C GLU A 65 7.65 -1.04 4.24
N ILE A 66 8.26 0.13 4.42
CA ILE A 66 9.55 0.50 3.82
C ILE A 66 10.56 0.64 4.96
N TYR A 67 11.52 -0.25 5.03
CA TYR A 67 12.51 -0.28 6.10
C TYR A 67 13.94 -0.25 5.56
N GLY A 68 14.87 0.21 6.40
CA GLY A 68 16.29 0.31 6.06
C GLY A 68 17.02 1.22 7.04
N PRO A 69 18.36 1.30 6.93
CA PRO A 69 19.20 2.16 7.76
C PRO A 69 18.77 3.64 7.69
N GLU A 70 19.22 4.42 8.62
CA GLU A 70 19.09 5.88 8.55
C GLU A 70 19.73 6.40 7.24
N SER A 71 19.17 7.50 6.72
CA SER A 71 19.64 8.12 5.48
C SER A 71 19.65 7.20 4.23
N SER A 72 18.91 6.10 4.25
CA SER A 72 18.81 5.16 3.11
C SER A 72 17.83 5.61 2.02
N GLY A 73 17.15 6.75 2.21
CA GLY A 73 16.19 7.30 1.25
C GLY A 73 14.75 6.83 1.44
N LYS A 74 14.37 6.31 2.63
CA LYS A 74 12.98 5.89 2.92
C LYS A 74 11.98 7.03 2.69
N THR A 75 12.19 8.17 3.35
CA THR A 75 11.36 9.38 3.19
C THR A 75 11.35 9.89 1.75
N THR A 76 12.51 9.86 1.07
CA THR A 76 12.59 10.23 -0.35
C THR A 76 11.69 9.35 -1.21
N LEU A 77 11.71 8.03 -0.99
CA LEU A 77 10.88 7.09 -1.73
C LEU A 77 9.39 7.32 -1.44
N THR A 78 9.00 7.54 -0.18
CA THR A 78 7.60 7.81 0.17
C THR A 78 7.11 9.11 -0.47
N LEU A 79 7.94 10.15 -0.53
CA LEU A 79 7.60 11.41 -1.20
C LEU A 79 7.42 11.24 -2.72
N HIS A 80 8.22 10.39 -3.37
CA HIS A 80 7.99 10.05 -4.78
C HIS A 80 6.65 9.33 -4.97
N ILE A 81 6.30 8.38 -4.11
CA ILE A 81 5.00 7.68 -4.16
C ILE A 81 3.85 8.67 -3.98
N VAL A 82 3.97 9.61 -3.02
CA VAL A 82 3.00 10.70 -2.83
C VAL A 82 2.85 11.55 -4.09
N ALA A 83 3.97 11.98 -4.68
CA ALA A 83 3.97 12.77 -5.90
C ALA A 83 3.29 12.03 -7.06
N GLU A 84 3.56 10.74 -7.24
CA GLU A 84 2.93 9.93 -8.28
C GLU A 84 1.42 9.72 -8.03
N ALA A 85 1.00 9.55 -6.76
CA ALA A 85 -0.42 9.49 -6.41
C ALA A 85 -1.14 10.81 -6.76
N GLN A 86 -0.56 11.95 -6.40
CA GLN A 86 -1.12 13.28 -6.71
C GLN A 86 -1.15 13.55 -8.21
N LYS A 87 -0.12 13.18 -8.97
CA LYS A 87 -0.10 13.27 -10.45
C LYS A 87 -1.22 12.47 -11.10
N ALA A 88 -1.61 11.35 -10.50
CA ALA A 88 -2.75 10.55 -10.93
C ALA A 88 -4.11 11.14 -10.51
N GLY A 89 -4.13 12.29 -9.83
CA GLY A 89 -5.34 12.94 -9.34
C GLY A 89 -5.83 12.44 -7.98
N GLY A 90 -4.98 11.69 -7.26
CA GLY A 90 -5.29 11.14 -5.93
C GLY A 90 -4.97 12.11 -4.80
N ASN A 91 -5.62 11.88 -3.65
CA ASN A 91 -5.37 12.60 -2.41
C ASN A 91 -4.31 11.89 -1.57
N ALA A 92 -3.43 12.67 -0.96
CA ALA A 92 -2.34 12.15 -0.13
C ALA A 92 -2.30 12.82 1.24
N ALA A 93 -1.88 12.06 2.25
CA ALA A 93 -1.58 12.58 3.57
C ALA A 93 -0.23 12.05 4.06
N PHE A 94 0.45 12.85 4.87
CA PHE A 94 1.75 12.54 5.46
C PHE A 94 1.71 12.82 6.97
N ILE A 95 1.93 11.80 7.77
CA ILE A 95 2.05 11.91 9.23
C ILE A 95 3.54 11.91 9.55
N ASP A 96 4.06 13.10 9.83
CA ASP A 96 5.48 13.37 10.11
C ASP A 96 5.74 13.33 11.62
N VAL A 97 5.93 12.13 12.15
CA VAL A 97 6.16 11.92 13.59
C VAL A 97 7.56 12.39 14.02
N GLU A 98 8.50 12.42 13.08
CA GLU A 98 9.87 12.88 13.33
C GLU A 98 10.04 14.39 13.22
N HIS A 99 9.01 15.11 12.72
CA HIS A 99 9.05 16.56 12.47
C HIS A 99 10.22 16.97 11.54
N ALA A 100 10.53 16.12 10.57
CA ALA A 100 11.72 16.24 9.73
C ALA A 100 11.41 16.54 8.25
N LEU A 101 10.13 16.64 7.87
CA LEU A 101 9.74 16.89 6.49
C LEU A 101 10.10 18.32 6.07
N ASP A 102 10.94 18.45 5.04
CA ASP A 102 11.26 19.72 4.38
C ASP A 102 10.30 19.96 3.19
N PRO A 103 9.43 20.98 3.27
CA PRO A 103 8.50 21.31 2.18
C PRO A 103 9.21 21.67 0.87
N SER A 104 10.38 22.31 0.94
CA SER A 104 11.15 22.67 -0.25
C SER A 104 11.71 21.44 -0.95
N TYR A 105 12.17 20.46 -0.17
CA TYR A 105 12.62 19.18 -0.69
C TYR A 105 11.47 18.39 -1.31
N ALA A 106 10.32 18.30 -0.61
CA ALA A 106 9.13 17.62 -1.13
C ALA A 106 8.68 18.23 -2.46
N LYS A 107 8.65 19.56 -2.57
CA LYS A 107 8.34 20.29 -3.81
C LYS A 107 9.31 19.96 -4.94
N ASN A 108 10.60 19.88 -4.65
CA ASN A 108 11.64 19.55 -5.65
C ASN A 108 11.50 18.10 -6.17
N ILE A 109 11.00 17.18 -5.35
CA ILE A 109 10.65 15.80 -5.76
C ILE A 109 9.42 15.79 -6.68
N GLY A 110 8.56 16.80 -6.59
CA GLY A 110 7.36 16.93 -7.40
C GLY A 110 6.06 16.74 -6.63
N VAL A 111 6.13 16.77 -5.29
CA VAL A 111 4.94 16.80 -4.43
C VAL A 111 4.22 18.12 -4.59
N ASP A 112 2.92 18.09 -4.77
CA ASP A 112 2.04 19.25 -4.65
C ASP A 112 1.82 19.54 -3.16
N VAL A 113 2.67 20.41 -2.63
CA VAL A 113 2.70 20.77 -1.20
C VAL A 113 1.46 21.55 -0.76
N GLU A 114 0.78 22.23 -1.69
CA GLU A 114 -0.43 23.01 -1.39
C GLU A 114 -1.64 22.08 -1.13
N ASN A 115 -1.63 20.88 -1.70
CA ASN A 115 -2.69 19.90 -1.59
C ASN A 115 -2.30 18.66 -0.78
N LEU A 116 -1.09 18.60 -0.22
CA LEU A 116 -0.69 17.53 0.69
C LEU A 116 -1.22 17.82 2.10
N LEU A 117 -2.01 16.90 2.64
CA LEU A 117 -2.36 16.95 4.05
C LEU A 117 -1.15 16.52 4.89
N ILE A 118 -0.76 17.36 5.85
CA ILE A 118 0.32 17.04 6.78
C ILE A 118 -0.19 17.11 8.22
N SER A 119 0.27 16.17 9.04
CA SER A 119 0.09 16.18 10.49
C SER A 119 1.41 15.88 11.17
N GLN A 120 1.69 16.59 12.26
CA GLN A 120 2.87 16.43 13.11
C GLN A 120 2.40 16.19 14.54
N PRO A 121 1.98 14.98 14.89
CA PRO A 121 1.46 14.64 16.20
C PRO A 121 2.55 14.68 17.27
N ASP A 122 2.16 15.02 18.50
CA ASP A 122 3.07 15.09 19.64
C ASP A 122 3.41 13.71 20.22
N ASP A 123 2.55 12.71 20.02
CA ASP A 123 2.70 11.35 20.51
C ASP A 123 2.14 10.30 19.53
N GLY A 124 2.44 9.03 19.82
CA GLY A 124 2.04 7.91 18.97
C GLY A 124 0.54 7.62 19.02
N GLU A 125 -0.13 7.87 20.14
CA GLU A 125 -1.57 7.64 20.28
C GLU A 125 -2.34 8.63 19.39
N GLN A 126 -1.98 9.92 19.45
CA GLN A 126 -2.54 10.96 18.60
C GLN A 126 -2.29 10.67 17.11
N ALA A 127 -1.08 10.21 16.77
CA ALA A 127 -0.77 9.81 15.39
C ALA A 127 -1.73 8.72 14.89
N LEU A 128 -1.96 7.68 15.70
CA LEU A 128 -2.84 6.57 15.32
C LEU A 128 -4.31 6.98 15.22
N GLU A 129 -4.80 7.86 16.09
CA GLU A 129 -6.17 8.40 16.01
C GLU A 129 -6.38 9.20 14.71
N ILE A 130 -5.38 10.00 14.32
CA ILE A 130 -5.42 10.76 13.06
C ILE A 130 -5.40 9.80 11.86
N VAL A 131 -4.52 8.78 11.88
CA VAL A 131 -4.46 7.75 10.84
C VAL A 131 -5.79 7.02 10.71
N GLU A 132 -6.40 6.59 11.82
CA GLU A 132 -7.69 5.90 11.82
C GLU A 132 -8.77 6.78 11.17
N SER A 133 -8.86 8.05 11.57
CA SER A 133 -9.85 9.00 11.05
C SER A 133 -9.68 9.23 9.54
N LEU A 134 -8.43 9.38 9.07
CA LEU A 134 -8.11 9.59 7.67
C LEU A 134 -8.41 8.35 6.83
N VAL A 135 -8.05 7.17 7.31
CA VAL A 135 -8.34 5.89 6.62
C VAL A 135 -9.84 5.63 6.59
N ALA A 136 -10.56 5.86 7.69
CA ALA A 136 -12.01 5.66 7.76
C ALA A 136 -12.78 6.58 6.80
N SER A 137 -12.21 7.73 6.44
CA SER A 137 -12.83 8.65 5.48
C SER A 137 -12.95 8.06 4.07
N CYS A 138 -12.12 7.09 3.72
CA CYS A 138 -12.00 6.51 2.36
C CYS A 138 -11.75 7.55 1.26
N GLN A 139 -11.16 8.71 1.59
CA GLN A 139 -10.89 9.80 0.65
C GLN A 139 -9.42 9.89 0.23
N LEU A 140 -8.55 9.07 0.82
CA LEU A 140 -7.13 9.06 0.53
C LEU A 140 -6.74 7.90 -0.38
N ASP A 141 -5.83 8.18 -1.29
CA ASP A 141 -5.18 7.19 -2.15
C ASP A 141 -3.89 6.68 -1.54
N VAL A 142 -3.19 7.54 -0.81
CA VAL A 142 -1.97 7.20 -0.06
C VAL A 142 -1.90 7.96 1.25
N LEU A 143 -1.51 7.25 2.30
CA LEU A 143 -1.18 7.78 3.62
C LEU A 143 0.22 7.29 3.99
N VAL A 144 1.10 8.21 4.33
CA VAL A 144 2.45 7.90 4.83
C VAL A 144 2.52 8.17 6.33
N VAL A 145 3.17 7.29 7.06
CA VAL A 145 3.56 7.51 8.46
C VAL A 145 5.08 7.39 8.53
N ASP A 146 5.76 8.47 8.83
CA ASP A 146 7.22 8.53 8.90
C ASP A 146 7.67 9.08 10.27
N SER A 147 8.23 8.29 11.16
CA SER A 147 8.40 6.84 11.02
C SER A 147 7.66 6.10 12.16
N VAL A 148 7.32 4.84 11.92
CA VAL A 148 6.70 3.99 12.96
C VAL A 148 7.59 3.84 14.18
N ALA A 149 8.92 3.91 14.03
CA ALA A 149 9.89 3.84 15.12
C ALA A 149 9.79 5.04 16.09
N ALA A 150 9.23 6.17 15.66
CA ALA A 150 9.03 7.36 16.49
C ALA A 150 7.67 7.35 17.23
N LEU A 151 6.79 6.37 16.95
CA LEU A 151 5.52 6.20 17.64
C LEU A 151 5.79 5.65 19.05
N VAL A 152 6.05 6.53 19.99
CA VAL A 152 6.17 6.20 21.42
C VAL A 152 4.93 6.68 22.15
N PRO A 153 4.50 5.97 23.21
CA PRO A 153 3.39 6.40 24.07
C PRO A 153 3.68 7.71 24.76
#